data_09917cec03fdbc52ca3ad655f6e5a643
#
_entry.id   09917cec03fdbc52ca3ad655f6e5a643
#
_cell.length_a   1.000
_cell.length_b   1.000
_cell.length_c   1.000
_cell.angle_alpha   90.00
_cell.angle_beta   90.00
_cell.angle_gamma   90.00
#
_symmetry.space_group_name_H-M   'P 1'
#
loop_
_entity.id
_entity.type
_entity.pdbx_description
1 polymer ?
#
loop_
_entity_poly.entity_id
_entity_poly.type
_entity_poly.pdbx_seq_one_letter_code
_entity_poly.pdbx_strand_id
1 'polypeptide(L)'
;KPRLIRHSALAVTYVHSFVRLEHSVKARRRHSMVKNVMIVGVGGQGSLLASKLLGHLLLSEGYDVKVSEVHGMSQRGGSVVTYVRFGDKVYSPVIDKGQADYIVSFELLEAARYVEYLKPDGHIVVNTQTIDPMPVIIGAKSYPENLVEKMQAKGFLVDAMDCLSLANEAGSSKAVNLVLM
;
A
#
# COMPACT_ATOMS: atom_id res chain seq x y z
N LYS A 1 4.91 19.97 23.24
CA LYS A 1 5.27 20.16 21.81
C LYS A 1 6.36 19.22 21.24
N PRO A 2 6.95 18.24 21.96
CA PRO A 2 7.92 17.29 21.37
C PRO A 2 7.31 16.00 20.81
N ARG A 3 6.02 15.71 21.00
CA ARG A 3 5.40 14.45 20.55
C ARG A 3 5.02 14.41 19.05
N LEU A 4 4.70 15.57 18.45
CA LEU A 4 4.29 15.65 17.04
C LEU A 4 5.43 15.28 16.06
N ILE A 5 6.68 15.59 16.41
CA ILE A 5 7.84 15.34 15.53
C ILE A 5 8.18 13.84 15.43
N ARG A 6 7.79 13.03 16.41
CA ARG A 6 8.15 11.60 16.44
C ARG A 6 7.31 10.73 15.48
N HIS A 7 6.04 11.06 15.22
CA HIS A 7 5.18 10.24 14.37
C HIS A 7 5.32 10.58 12.89
N SER A 8 5.48 11.85 12.54
CA SER A 8 5.80 12.26 11.16
C SER A 8 7.21 11.78 10.76
N ALA A 9 8.15 11.76 11.72
CA ALA A 9 9.47 11.18 11.54
C ALA A 9 9.41 9.65 11.31
N LEU A 10 8.45 8.94 11.89
CA LEU A 10 8.30 7.49 11.70
C LEU A 10 7.83 7.15 10.28
N ALA A 11 6.83 7.85 9.73
CA ALA A 11 6.36 7.60 8.36
C ALA A 11 7.44 7.93 7.33
N VAL A 12 8.11 9.08 7.46
CA VAL A 12 9.27 9.45 6.62
C VAL A 12 10.45 8.50 6.86
N THR A 13 10.62 7.98 8.07
CA THR A 13 11.68 7.02 8.41
C THR A 13 11.42 5.65 7.80
N TYR A 14 10.15 5.21 7.68
CA TYR A 14 9.82 3.93 7.01
C TYR A 14 10.12 3.96 5.52
N VAL A 15 9.74 5.03 4.81
CA VAL A 15 10.09 5.19 3.38
C VAL A 15 11.61 5.32 3.21
N HIS A 16 12.28 6.12 4.06
CA HIS A 16 13.74 6.24 4.06
C HIS A 16 14.44 4.93 4.47
N SER A 17 13.86 4.17 5.39
CA SER A 17 14.41 2.86 5.78
C SER A 17 14.23 1.83 4.69
N PHE A 18 13.10 1.87 3.98
CA PHE A 18 12.85 1.01 2.83
C PHE A 18 13.86 1.29 1.70
N VAL A 19 14.03 2.55 1.33
CA VAL A 19 15.02 2.98 0.31
C VAL A 19 16.45 2.73 0.81
N ARG A 20 16.74 2.96 2.08
CA ARG A 20 18.08 2.76 2.67
C ARG A 20 18.45 1.29 2.87
N LEU A 21 17.49 0.42 3.21
CA LEU A 21 17.69 -1.03 3.24
C LEU A 21 18.02 -1.57 1.86
N GLU A 22 17.36 -1.09 0.81
CA GLU A 22 17.65 -1.47 -0.57
C GLU A 22 19.05 -0.95 -1.02
N HIS A 23 19.48 0.24 -0.59
CA HIS A 23 20.85 0.73 -0.84
C HIS A 23 21.92 -0.13 -0.15
N SER A 24 21.68 -0.56 1.07
CA SER A 24 22.58 -1.46 1.81
C SER A 24 22.66 -2.86 1.19
N VAL A 25 21.57 -3.33 0.60
CA VAL A 25 21.51 -4.63 -0.11
C VAL A 25 22.15 -4.53 -1.50
N LYS A 26 22.08 -3.35 -2.17
CA LYS A 26 22.75 -3.10 -3.46
C LYS A 26 24.27 -3.28 -3.39
N ALA A 27 24.87 -3.04 -2.22
CA ALA A 27 26.31 -3.24 -2.00
C ALA A 27 26.72 -4.71 -1.86
N ARG A 28 25.80 -5.65 -1.68
CA ARG A 28 26.12 -7.05 -1.35
C ARG A 28 25.67 -8.14 -2.31
N ARG A 29 24.69 -7.92 -3.22
CA ARG A 29 24.33 -8.93 -4.22
C ARG A 29 23.69 -8.30 -5.46
N ARG A 30 24.41 -8.29 -6.58
CA ARG A 30 23.83 -8.24 -7.92
C ARG A 30 23.04 -9.55 -8.17
N HIS A 31 21.82 -9.62 -7.66
CA HIS A 31 20.81 -10.55 -8.14
C HIS A 31 19.56 -9.75 -8.41
N SER A 32 19.16 -9.75 -9.66
CA SER A 32 18.01 -9.04 -10.24
C SER A 32 16.69 -9.54 -9.62
N MET A 33 16.41 -9.13 -8.37
CA MET A 33 15.10 -9.41 -7.77
C MET A 33 14.16 -8.27 -8.08
N VAL A 34 13.11 -8.56 -8.85
CA VAL A 34 11.98 -7.64 -9.03
C VAL A 34 11.18 -7.61 -7.74
N LYS A 35 10.90 -6.41 -7.24
CA LYS A 35 9.99 -6.17 -6.12
C LYS A 35 8.61 -5.83 -6.63
N ASN A 36 7.61 -6.30 -5.93
CA ASN A 36 6.21 -6.23 -6.30
C ASN A 36 5.41 -5.54 -5.20
N VAL A 37 4.88 -4.36 -5.48
CA VAL A 37 4.04 -3.58 -4.57
C VAL A 37 2.64 -3.49 -5.16
N MET A 38 1.64 -3.88 -4.40
CA MET A 38 0.24 -3.64 -4.73
C MET A 38 -0.27 -2.47 -3.90
N ILE A 39 -0.86 -1.49 -4.57
CA ILE A 39 -1.57 -0.40 -3.93
C ILE A 39 -3.06 -0.64 -4.17
N VAL A 40 -3.81 -0.83 -3.10
CA VAL A 40 -5.22 -1.17 -3.17
C VAL A 40 -6.07 -0.18 -2.39
N GLY A 41 -7.31 -0.01 -2.81
CA GLY A 41 -8.22 0.90 -2.14
C GLY A 41 -9.54 1.06 -2.88
N VAL A 42 -10.30 2.05 -2.47
CA VAL A 42 -11.58 2.42 -3.08
C VAL A 42 -11.36 3.62 -3.98
N GLY A 43 -12.01 3.63 -5.14
CA GLY A 43 -11.91 4.74 -6.11
C GLY A 43 -12.20 6.10 -5.49
N GLY A 44 -11.28 7.04 -5.68
CA GLY A 44 -11.31 8.39 -5.09
C GLY A 44 -10.33 8.60 -3.93
N GLN A 45 -9.68 7.55 -3.39
CA GLN A 45 -8.72 7.67 -2.29
C GLN A 45 -7.31 8.13 -2.73
N GLY A 46 -7.04 8.27 -4.03
CA GLY A 46 -5.77 8.79 -4.53
C GLY A 46 -4.67 7.74 -4.73
N SER A 47 -5.02 6.47 -4.89
CA SER A 47 -4.09 5.37 -5.21
C SER A 47 -3.22 5.66 -6.44
N LEU A 48 -3.81 6.29 -7.47
CA LEU A 48 -3.09 6.70 -8.68
C LEU A 48 -2.00 7.76 -8.38
N LEU A 49 -2.27 8.72 -7.49
CA LEU A 49 -1.26 9.71 -7.10
C LEU A 49 -0.12 9.04 -6.33
N ALA A 50 -0.46 8.16 -5.38
CA ALA A 50 0.50 7.40 -4.61
C ALA A 50 1.42 6.56 -5.52
N SER A 51 0.84 5.81 -6.46
CA SER A 51 1.62 4.99 -7.39
C SER A 51 2.53 5.80 -8.31
N LYS A 52 2.09 6.98 -8.77
CA LYS A 52 2.92 7.89 -9.56
C LYS A 52 4.10 8.44 -8.76
N LEU A 53 3.87 8.86 -7.50
CA LEU A 53 4.93 9.35 -6.63
C LEU A 53 5.96 8.25 -6.35
N LEU A 54 5.51 7.05 -5.99
CA LEU A 54 6.38 5.89 -5.79
C LEU A 54 7.16 5.56 -7.07
N GLY A 55 6.49 5.51 -8.21
CA GLY A 55 7.12 5.23 -9.50
C GLY A 55 8.19 6.25 -9.86
N HIS A 56 7.93 7.55 -9.66
CA HIS A 56 8.93 8.60 -9.89
C HIS A 56 10.14 8.47 -8.96
N LEU A 57 9.90 8.21 -7.68
CA LEU A 57 10.97 8.00 -6.71
C LEU A 57 11.87 6.83 -7.12
N LEU A 58 11.27 5.68 -7.47
CA LEU A 58 12.01 4.49 -7.87
C LEU A 58 12.80 4.70 -9.18
N LEU A 59 12.22 5.43 -10.15
CA LEU A 59 12.91 5.82 -11.38
C LEU A 59 14.11 6.73 -11.09
N SER A 60 13.98 7.69 -10.16
CA SER A 60 15.10 8.57 -9.77
C SER A 60 16.24 7.80 -9.08
N GLU A 61 15.93 6.68 -8.44
CA GLU A 61 16.89 5.76 -7.86
C GLU A 61 17.52 4.79 -8.91
N GLY A 62 17.10 4.89 -10.18
CA GLY A 62 17.69 4.15 -11.29
C GLY A 62 17.10 2.76 -11.52
N TYR A 63 15.93 2.44 -10.95
CA TYR A 63 15.23 1.18 -11.23
C TYR A 63 14.46 1.22 -12.55
N ASP A 64 14.32 0.07 -13.21
CA ASP A 64 13.27 -0.13 -14.22
C ASP A 64 11.94 -0.33 -13.49
N VAL A 65 10.95 0.48 -13.81
CA VAL A 65 9.65 0.51 -13.12
C VAL A 65 8.52 0.28 -14.10
N LYS A 66 7.59 -0.58 -13.74
CA LYS A 66 6.32 -0.75 -14.46
C LYS A 66 5.17 -0.52 -13.50
N VAL A 67 4.23 0.31 -13.92
CA VAL A 67 3.01 0.64 -13.18
C VAL A 67 1.81 0.28 -14.05
N SER A 68 0.81 -0.37 -13.47
CA SER A 68 -0.47 -0.64 -14.11
C SER A 68 -1.60 -0.45 -13.10
N GLU A 69 -2.62 0.30 -13.49
CA GLU A 69 -3.83 0.48 -12.71
C GLU A 69 -4.96 -0.36 -13.29
N VAL A 70 -5.63 -1.10 -12.43
CA VAL A 70 -6.81 -1.89 -12.76
C VAL A 70 -7.98 -1.36 -11.95
N HIS A 71 -9.01 -0.93 -12.61
CA HIS A 71 -10.24 -0.48 -11.98
C HIS A 71 -11.45 -1.04 -12.73
N GLY A 72 -12.56 -1.24 -12.00
CA GLY A 72 -13.84 -1.58 -12.61
C GLY A 72 -14.50 -0.38 -13.29
N MET A 73 -15.70 -0.60 -13.84
CA MET A 73 -16.49 0.47 -14.47
C MET A 73 -16.85 1.60 -13.49
N SER A 74 -16.95 1.28 -12.20
CA SER A 74 -17.16 2.26 -11.12
C SER A 74 -15.84 2.84 -10.64
N GLN A 75 -15.43 3.97 -11.19
CA GLN A 75 -14.21 4.68 -10.78
C GLN A 75 -14.34 5.41 -9.43
N ARG A 76 -15.56 5.47 -8.88
CA ARG A 76 -15.84 6.04 -7.56
C ARG A 76 -16.58 5.00 -6.73
N GLY A 77 -16.08 4.72 -5.53
CA GLY A 77 -16.67 3.73 -4.62
C GLY A 77 -16.43 2.27 -5.00
N GLY A 78 -15.79 1.98 -6.15
CA GLY A 78 -15.39 0.62 -6.55
C GLY A 78 -13.96 0.31 -6.14
N SER A 79 -13.64 -1.00 -6.06
CA SER A 79 -12.27 -1.46 -5.78
C SER A 79 -11.31 -1.03 -6.88
N VAL A 80 -10.15 -0.52 -6.49
CA VAL A 80 -9.06 -0.10 -7.39
C VAL A 80 -7.78 -0.78 -6.95
N VAL A 81 -7.05 -1.32 -7.92
CA VAL A 81 -5.76 -1.97 -7.71
C VAL A 81 -4.73 -1.35 -8.62
N THR A 82 -3.60 -0.99 -8.06
CA THR A 82 -2.44 -0.54 -8.83
C THR A 82 -1.27 -1.46 -8.55
N TYR A 83 -0.69 -1.99 -9.59
CA TYR A 83 0.55 -2.77 -9.53
C TYR A 83 1.74 -1.84 -9.75
N VAL A 84 2.73 -1.90 -8.87
CA VAL A 84 4.02 -1.23 -9.04
C VAL A 84 5.10 -2.31 -8.93
N ARG A 85 5.82 -2.54 -10.02
CA ARG A 85 6.93 -3.49 -10.06
C ARG A 85 8.21 -2.75 -10.40
N PHE A 86 9.27 -3.05 -9.67
CA PHE A 86 10.55 -2.39 -9.89
C PHE A 86 11.73 -3.32 -9.62
N GLY A 87 12.85 -3.06 -10.28
CA GLY A 87 14.07 -3.85 -10.18
C GLY A 87 15.07 -3.44 -11.26
N ASP A 88 16.10 -4.26 -11.49
CA ASP A 88 17.07 -3.98 -12.55
C ASP A 88 16.43 -4.05 -13.94
N LYS A 89 15.49 -4.98 -14.15
CA LYS A 89 14.69 -5.12 -15.36
C LYS A 89 13.33 -5.72 -15.06
N VAL A 90 12.27 -5.08 -15.53
CA VAL A 90 10.88 -5.50 -15.35
C VAL A 90 10.20 -5.62 -16.70
N TYR A 91 9.71 -6.81 -17.05
CA TYR A 91 9.11 -7.09 -18.36
C TYR A 91 7.58 -6.96 -18.38
N SER A 92 6.92 -7.09 -17.22
CA SER A 92 5.46 -7.03 -17.10
C SER A 92 5.07 -6.28 -15.84
N PRO A 93 4.00 -5.46 -15.86
CA PRO A 93 3.48 -4.80 -14.66
C PRO A 93 2.62 -5.74 -13.79
N VAL A 94 2.18 -6.89 -14.29
CA VAL A 94 1.22 -7.75 -13.61
C VAL A 94 1.89 -8.49 -12.45
N ILE A 95 1.18 -8.54 -11.32
CA ILE A 95 1.55 -9.30 -10.11
C ILE A 95 0.55 -10.44 -9.95
N ASP A 96 1.04 -11.68 -9.91
CA ASP A 96 0.22 -12.86 -9.69
C ASP A 96 -0.03 -13.10 -8.19
N LYS A 97 -1.03 -13.95 -7.88
CA LYS A 97 -1.29 -14.37 -6.49
C LYS A 97 -0.05 -14.97 -5.85
N GLY A 98 0.19 -14.61 -4.59
CA GLY A 98 1.35 -15.06 -3.83
C GLY A 98 2.68 -14.41 -4.23
N GLN A 99 2.67 -13.31 -5.02
CA GLN A 99 3.90 -12.68 -5.52
C GLN A 99 4.12 -11.24 -5.04
N ALA A 100 3.16 -10.62 -4.36
CA ALA A 100 3.35 -9.29 -3.81
C ALA A 100 4.31 -9.33 -2.60
N ASP A 101 5.34 -8.51 -2.64
CA ASP A 101 6.23 -8.28 -1.49
C ASP A 101 5.52 -7.37 -0.47
N TYR A 102 4.77 -6.38 -0.97
CA TYR A 102 4.03 -5.42 -0.15
C TYR A 102 2.63 -5.18 -0.69
N ILE A 103 1.68 -5.03 0.22
CA ILE A 103 0.34 -4.49 -0.04
C ILE A 103 0.19 -3.21 0.75
N VAL A 104 -0.01 -2.08 0.06
CA VAL A 104 -0.33 -0.78 0.64
C VAL A 104 -1.82 -0.55 0.42
N SER A 105 -2.61 -0.56 1.49
CA SER A 105 -4.06 -0.45 1.40
C SER A 105 -4.59 0.83 2.02
N PHE A 106 -5.37 1.56 1.23
CA PHE A 106 -6.04 2.80 1.68
C PHE A 106 -7.33 2.53 2.45
N GLU A 107 -7.83 1.28 2.41
CA GLU A 107 -9.09 0.88 3.01
C GLU A 107 -8.98 -0.56 3.54
N LEU A 108 -9.62 -0.82 4.69
CA LEU A 108 -9.40 -2.03 5.47
C LEU A 108 -9.93 -3.31 4.77
N LEU A 109 -11.13 -3.25 4.17
CA LEU A 109 -11.71 -4.40 3.47
C LEU A 109 -10.92 -4.73 2.20
N GLU A 110 -10.39 -3.72 1.51
CA GLU A 110 -9.56 -3.93 0.33
C GLU A 110 -8.24 -4.63 0.66
N ALA A 111 -7.61 -4.34 1.81
CA ALA A 111 -6.47 -5.13 2.28
C ALA A 111 -6.82 -6.62 2.41
N ALA A 112 -7.96 -6.92 3.03
CA ALA A 112 -8.39 -8.31 3.23
C ALA A 112 -8.76 -9.01 1.91
N ARG A 113 -9.30 -8.28 0.91
CA ARG A 113 -9.64 -8.82 -0.43
C ARG A 113 -8.42 -9.27 -1.20
N TYR A 114 -7.32 -8.54 -1.08
CA TYR A 114 -6.10 -8.78 -1.86
C TYR A 114 -5.01 -9.53 -1.10
N VAL A 115 -5.28 -9.98 0.13
CA VAL A 115 -4.30 -10.70 0.95
C VAL A 115 -3.73 -11.95 0.25
N GLU A 116 -4.48 -12.60 -0.61
CA GLU A 116 -4.03 -13.78 -1.37
C GLU A 116 -2.90 -13.49 -2.38
N TYR A 117 -2.68 -12.22 -2.72
CA TYR A 117 -1.57 -11.80 -3.58
C TYR A 117 -0.25 -11.68 -2.82
N LEU A 118 -0.30 -11.62 -1.48
CA LEU A 118 0.89 -11.45 -0.66
C LEU A 118 1.72 -12.73 -0.63
N LYS A 119 3.04 -12.59 -0.68
CA LYS A 119 3.98 -13.66 -0.39
C LYS A 119 3.86 -14.12 1.06
N PRO A 120 4.31 -15.35 1.40
CA PRO A 120 4.32 -15.82 2.79
C PRO A 120 5.09 -14.91 3.76
N ASP A 121 6.15 -14.24 3.28
CA ASP A 121 7.00 -13.30 3.99
C ASP A 121 6.71 -11.83 3.65
N GLY A 122 5.62 -11.58 2.93
CA GLY A 122 5.21 -10.25 2.50
C GLY A 122 4.57 -9.45 3.63
N HIS A 123 4.41 -8.15 3.41
CA HIS A 123 3.98 -7.19 4.42
C HIS A 123 2.79 -6.36 3.94
N ILE A 124 1.82 -6.15 4.81
CA ILE A 124 0.65 -5.31 4.58
C ILE A 124 0.78 -4.04 5.42
N VAL A 125 0.69 -2.89 4.77
CA VAL A 125 0.52 -1.59 5.43
C VAL A 125 -0.88 -1.10 5.09
N VAL A 126 -1.72 -0.85 6.11
CA VAL A 126 -3.13 -0.54 5.89
C VAL A 126 -3.60 0.67 6.70
N ASN A 127 -4.32 1.56 6.02
CA ASN A 127 -5.12 2.58 6.68
C ASN A 127 -6.38 1.93 7.28
N THR A 128 -6.65 2.19 8.55
CA THR A 128 -7.81 1.61 9.27
C THR A 128 -9.15 2.18 8.86
N GLN A 129 -9.18 3.09 7.89
CA GLN A 129 -10.41 3.63 7.32
C GLN A 129 -11.29 2.51 6.75
N THR A 130 -12.59 2.60 7.02
CA THR A 130 -13.63 1.73 6.45
C THR A 130 -14.52 2.53 5.51
N ILE A 131 -14.83 1.96 4.35
CA ILE A 131 -15.78 2.51 3.38
C ILE A 131 -16.78 1.41 3.05
N ASP A 132 -18.04 1.64 3.40
CA ASP A 132 -19.09 0.65 3.18
C ASP A 132 -19.28 0.39 1.67
N PRO A 133 -19.07 -0.86 1.21
CA PRO A 133 -19.38 -1.23 -0.16
C PRO A 133 -20.91 -1.30 -0.37
N MET A 134 -21.36 -1.24 -1.63
CA MET A 134 -22.78 -1.20 -1.97
C MET A 134 -23.63 -2.27 -1.25
N PRO A 135 -23.20 -3.54 -1.12
CA PRO A 135 -23.97 -4.55 -0.38
C PRO A 135 -24.20 -4.22 1.10
N VAL A 136 -23.31 -3.45 1.72
CA VAL A 136 -23.46 -2.98 3.11
C VAL A 136 -24.39 -1.78 3.15
N ILE A 137 -24.24 -0.83 2.23
CA ILE A 137 -25.06 0.39 2.14
C ILE A 137 -26.56 0.03 1.97
N ILE A 138 -26.86 -0.99 1.14
CA ILE A 138 -28.25 -1.45 0.93
C ILE A 138 -28.74 -2.44 1.99
N GLY A 139 -27.94 -2.72 3.03
CA GLY A 139 -28.32 -3.62 4.13
C GLY A 139 -28.34 -5.12 3.77
N ALA A 140 -27.81 -5.52 2.60
CA ALA A 140 -27.74 -6.93 2.20
C ALA A 140 -26.63 -7.71 2.94
N LYS A 141 -25.62 -7.03 3.44
CA LYS A 141 -24.49 -7.59 4.22
C LYS A 141 -24.05 -6.59 5.29
N SER A 142 -23.36 -7.08 6.32
CA SER A 142 -22.63 -6.24 7.27
C SER A 142 -21.17 -6.09 6.84
N TYR A 143 -20.55 -4.96 7.23
CA TYR A 143 -19.11 -4.79 7.08
C TYR A 143 -18.37 -5.82 7.98
N PRO A 144 -17.37 -6.54 7.47
CA PRO A 144 -16.66 -7.54 8.27
C PRO A 144 -15.86 -6.90 9.42
N GLU A 145 -15.96 -7.49 10.59
CA GLU A 145 -15.25 -7.03 11.79
C GLU A 145 -13.89 -7.72 11.97
N ASN A 146 -13.01 -7.09 12.73
CA ASN A 146 -11.71 -7.64 13.18
C ASN A 146 -10.84 -8.14 12.02
N LEU A 147 -10.78 -7.36 10.92
CA LEU A 147 -10.06 -7.75 9.71
C LEU A 147 -8.54 -7.80 9.94
N VAL A 148 -7.99 -6.87 10.72
CA VAL A 148 -6.55 -6.83 11.05
C VAL A 148 -6.17 -8.09 11.83
N GLU A 149 -6.91 -8.40 12.90
CA GLU A 149 -6.68 -9.56 13.75
C GLU A 149 -6.84 -10.86 12.96
N LYS A 150 -7.81 -10.92 12.06
CA LYS A 150 -8.02 -12.10 11.18
C LYS A 150 -6.88 -12.32 10.22
N MET A 151 -6.31 -11.24 9.64
CA MET A 151 -5.14 -11.34 8.78
C MET A 151 -3.89 -11.75 9.59
N GLN A 152 -3.67 -11.15 10.76
CA GLN A 152 -2.56 -11.49 11.65
C GLN A 152 -2.66 -12.94 12.18
N ALA A 153 -3.87 -13.40 12.50
CA ALA A 153 -4.11 -14.80 12.94
C ALA A 153 -3.79 -15.83 11.83
N LYS A 154 -3.81 -15.41 10.57
CA LYS A 154 -3.38 -16.24 9.42
C LYS A 154 -1.85 -16.17 9.17
N GLY A 155 -1.11 -15.45 10.01
CA GLY A 155 0.34 -15.33 9.92
C GLY A 155 0.85 -14.19 9.03
N PHE A 156 -0.02 -13.30 8.54
CA PHE A 156 0.42 -12.13 7.77
C PHE A 156 1.00 -11.05 8.67
N LEU A 157 2.06 -10.40 8.20
CA LEU A 157 2.60 -9.19 8.84
C LEU A 157 1.73 -8.00 8.44
N VAL A 158 1.06 -7.39 9.41
CA VAL A 158 0.10 -6.29 9.16
C VAL A 158 0.40 -5.12 10.09
N ASP A 159 0.77 -3.98 9.49
CA ASP A 159 0.85 -2.68 10.15
C ASP A 159 -0.41 -1.88 9.81
N ALA A 160 -1.24 -1.64 10.82
CA ALA A 160 -2.47 -0.88 10.69
C ALA A 160 -2.35 0.48 11.38
N MET A 161 -2.74 1.56 10.70
CA MET A 161 -2.65 2.92 11.23
C MET A 161 -3.83 3.78 10.79
N ASP A 162 -4.22 4.74 11.63
CA ASP A 162 -5.20 5.78 11.28
C ASP A 162 -4.48 6.93 10.56
N CYS A 163 -4.36 6.78 9.23
CA CYS A 163 -3.70 7.78 8.40
C CYS A 163 -4.48 9.10 8.31
N LEU A 164 -5.80 9.08 8.52
CA LEU A 164 -6.60 10.30 8.48
C LEU A 164 -6.32 11.20 9.69
N SER A 165 -6.27 10.62 10.88
CA SER A 165 -5.90 11.35 12.10
C SER A 165 -4.48 11.91 11.99
N LEU A 166 -3.51 11.11 11.51
CA LEU A 166 -2.13 11.55 11.31
C LEU A 166 -2.02 12.66 10.25
N ALA A 167 -2.78 12.57 9.16
CA ALA A 167 -2.82 13.61 8.12
C ALA A 167 -3.42 14.92 8.64
N ASN A 168 -4.48 14.84 9.45
CA ASN A 168 -5.09 16.02 10.09
C ASN A 168 -4.12 16.69 11.09
N GLU A 169 -3.39 15.91 11.89
CA GLU A 169 -2.35 16.44 12.77
C GLU A 169 -1.23 17.13 12.00
N ALA A 170 -0.91 16.64 10.79
CA ALA A 170 0.05 17.27 9.88
C ALA A 170 -0.50 18.49 9.14
N GLY A 171 -1.80 18.84 9.35
CA GLY A 171 -2.43 20.04 8.82
C GLY A 171 -3.21 19.86 7.51
N SER A 172 -3.36 18.62 6.98
CA SER A 172 -4.11 18.39 5.76
C SER A 172 -4.69 16.98 5.65
N SER A 173 -6.01 16.86 5.72
CA SER A 173 -6.72 15.61 5.47
C SER A 173 -6.46 15.00 4.06
N LYS A 174 -5.97 15.83 3.13
CA LYS A 174 -5.60 15.37 1.77
C LYS A 174 -4.26 14.63 1.72
N ALA A 175 -3.48 14.66 2.81
CA ALA A 175 -2.17 14.03 2.88
C ALA A 175 -2.20 12.54 3.29
N VAL A 176 -3.39 11.94 3.42
CA VAL A 176 -3.56 10.52 3.82
C VAL A 176 -2.69 9.58 2.96
N ASN A 177 -2.65 9.82 1.65
CA ASN A 177 -1.85 9.02 0.72
C ASN A 177 -0.34 9.12 0.98
N LEU A 178 0.14 10.29 1.42
CA LEU A 178 1.56 10.49 1.75
C LEU A 178 1.91 9.91 3.12
N VAL A 179 0.95 9.87 4.03
CA VAL A 179 1.13 9.30 5.38
C VAL A 179 1.25 7.78 5.29
N LEU A 180 0.44 7.14 4.43
CA LEU A 180 0.43 5.68 4.27
C LEU A 180 1.67 5.16 3.51
N MET A 181 2.25 5.97 2.62
CA MET A 181 3.43 5.61 1.82
C MET A 181 4.75 5.89 2.53
#